data_6549c5eed04a509a6f2cf81a655cfeac
#
_entry.id   6549c5eed04a509a6f2cf81a655cfeac
#
_cell.length_a   1.000
_cell.length_b   1.000
_cell.length_c   1.000
_cell.angle_alpha   90.00
_cell.angle_beta   90.00
_cell.angle_gamma   90.00
#
_symmetry.space_group_name_H-M   'P 1'
#
loop_
_entity.id
_entity.type
_entity.pdbx_description
1 polymer ?
#
loop_
_entity_poly.entity_id
_entity_poly.type
_entity_poly.pdbx_seq_one_letter_code
_entity_poly.pdbx_strand_id
1 'polypeptide(L)'
;MGIPYYFYSLTKIYNSILIKNLDINADIYCMDFNGIIHPVAAQFLNTDKIIENLWNKIIEYSNLLAPQKVIICVDGVAPLAKIIQQRKRRYLSTYRNKIDKVEIKWDTNAITPGTTFMNKLNIYIKNKIRYNTSNIIYNYSGSDKVGEGEHKIFNILKNVDDDKKIIIHGLDADLIILSLMSHKHHIYLMREQNNELSEAEYNYLDILELRKAIISELINKWSLDKSDYVDIFSDNSKDLIESYCVMCSLLGNDFIPHILNLNLKSNGLEKLINLTGTSINKNGLLILNSVINYKCLTDIFTQLSISEDKDIYND
;
A
#
# COMPACT_ATOMS: atom_id res chain seq x y z
N MET A 1 1.92 0.16 -7.14
CA MET A 1 1.12 -0.80 -7.92
C MET A 1 0.82 -2.08 -7.17
N GLY A 2 1.74 -2.65 -6.44
CA GLY A 2 1.49 -3.82 -5.61
C GLY A 2 0.74 -4.95 -6.32
N ILE A 3 -0.01 -5.75 -5.56
CA ILE A 3 -0.77 -6.89 -6.09
C ILE A 3 -1.94 -6.36 -6.95
N PRO A 4 -2.00 -6.64 -8.27
CA PRO A 4 -3.05 -6.14 -9.15
C PRO A 4 -4.44 -6.62 -8.71
N TYR A 5 -5.45 -5.75 -8.71
CA TYR A 5 -6.83 -6.04 -8.30
C TYR A 5 -7.03 -6.42 -6.82
N TYR A 6 -6.00 -6.40 -5.98
CA TYR A 6 -6.08 -6.86 -4.60
C TYR A 6 -7.10 -6.06 -3.77
N PHE A 7 -7.04 -4.73 -3.82
CA PHE A 7 -8.03 -3.88 -3.15
C PHE A 7 -9.47 -4.21 -3.57
N TYR A 8 -9.71 -4.34 -4.87
CA TYR A 8 -11.03 -4.69 -5.39
C TYR A 8 -11.51 -6.06 -4.89
N SER A 9 -10.62 -7.06 -4.87
CA SER A 9 -10.95 -8.38 -4.36
C SER A 9 -11.30 -8.35 -2.87
N LEU A 10 -10.54 -7.63 -2.06
CA LEU A 10 -10.81 -7.49 -0.63
C LEU A 10 -12.15 -6.80 -0.36
N THR A 11 -12.44 -5.69 -1.04
CA THR A 11 -13.69 -4.94 -0.86
C THR A 11 -14.93 -5.71 -1.34
N LYS A 12 -14.75 -6.64 -2.30
CA LYS A 12 -15.81 -7.54 -2.74
C LYS A 12 -16.08 -8.67 -1.74
N ILE A 13 -15.03 -9.20 -1.09
CA ILE A 13 -15.13 -10.28 -0.10
C ILE A 13 -15.61 -9.74 1.25
N TYR A 14 -15.07 -8.60 1.70
CA TYR A 14 -15.31 -8.01 3.02
C TYR A 14 -15.99 -6.65 2.91
N ASN A 15 -17.32 -6.62 2.90
CA ASN A 15 -18.09 -5.38 2.69
C ASN A 15 -17.98 -4.35 3.83
N SER A 16 -17.62 -4.79 5.05
CA SER A 16 -17.57 -3.95 6.25
C SER A 16 -16.29 -3.14 6.43
N ILE A 17 -15.28 -3.37 5.60
CA ILE A 17 -13.94 -2.76 5.76
C ILE A 17 -13.83 -1.34 5.21
N LEU A 18 -14.84 -0.88 4.46
CA LEU A 18 -14.86 0.47 3.90
C LEU A 18 -15.77 1.38 4.70
N ILE A 19 -15.21 2.50 5.16
CA ILE A 19 -15.93 3.55 5.85
C ILE A 19 -15.97 4.79 4.96
N LYS A 20 -17.17 5.34 4.75
CA LYS A 20 -17.35 6.64 4.10
C LYS A 20 -17.38 7.74 5.16
N ASN A 21 -16.77 8.87 4.86
CA ASN A 21 -16.81 10.07 5.71
C ASN A 21 -16.46 9.76 7.17
N LEU A 22 -15.21 9.34 7.38
CA LEU A 22 -14.68 9.03 8.70
C LEU A 22 -14.59 10.32 9.54
N ASP A 23 -15.40 10.43 10.58
CA ASP A 23 -15.32 11.51 11.57
C ASP A 23 -14.33 11.11 12.68
N ILE A 24 -13.04 11.15 12.35
CA ILE A 24 -11.97 10.81 13.30
C ILE A 24 -10.89 11.88 13.26
N ASN A 25 -10.64 12.49 14.40
CA ASN A 25 -9.40 13.24 14.59
C ASN A 25 -8.21 12.28 14.57
N ALA A 26 -7.35 12.40 13.57
CA ALA A 26 -6.15 11.59 13.46
C ALA A 26 -5.09 12.06 14.45
N ASP A 27 -4.39 11.15 15.15
CA ASP A 27 -3.16 11.52 15.84
C ASP A 27 -2.05 11.83 14.82
N ILE A 28 -1.95 10.97 13.80
CA ILE A 28 -0.91 11.06 12.77
C ILE A 28 -1.55 10.90 11.39
N TYR A 29 -1.19 11.82 10.49
CA TYR A 29 -1.50 11.71 9.08
C TYR A 29 -0.22 11.47 8.27
N CYS A 30 -0.19 10.38 7.50
CA CYS A 30 0.93 10.01 6.66
C CYS A 30 0.56 10.15 5.18
N MET A 31 1.45 10.76 4.40
CA MET A 31 1.29 10.90 2.95
C MET A 31 2.35 10.08 2.22
N ASP A 32 1.93 9.07 1.46
CA ASP A 32 2.70 8.60 0.31
C ASP A 32 2.59 9.67 -0.78
N PHE A 33 3.54 10.59 -0.76
CA PHE A 33 3.39 11.86 -1.45
C PHE A 33 3.48 11.74 -2.97
N ASN A 34 4.10 10.68 -3.48
CA ASN A 34 4.13 10.43 -4.93
C ASN A 34 2.73 10.20 -5.50
N GLY A 35 1.84 9.58 -4.73
CA GLY A 35 0.42 9.44 -5.08
C GLY A 35 -0.31 10.78 -5.28
N ILE A 36 0.16 11.85 -4.62
CA ILE A 36 -0.39 13.22 -4.75
C ILE A 36 0.35 14.01 -5.84
N ILE A 37 1.68 13.84 -5.96
CA ILE A 37 2.49 14.57 -6.95
C ILE A 37 2.01 14.31 -8.37
N HIS A 38 1.77 13.05 -8.75
CA HIS A 38 1.39 12.68 -10.11
C HIS A 38 0.07 13.31 -10.57
N PRO A 39 -1.05 13.21 -9.83
CA PRO A 39 -2.32 13.83 -10.21
C PRO A 39 -2.24 15.37 -10.29
N VAL A 40 -1.55 16.00 -9.34
CA VAL A 40 -1.38 17.46 -9.36
C VAL A 40 -0.53 17.89 -10.56
N ALA A 41 0.58 17.21 -10.84
CA ALA A 41 1.44 17.55 -11.96
C ALA A 41 0.73 17.42 -13.32
N ALA A 42 -0.22 16.48 -13.45
CA ALA A 42 -1.00 16.30 -14.67
C ALA A 42 -1.94 17.50 -15.01
N GLN A 43 -2.26 18.35 -14.01
CA GLN A 43 -3.20 19.46 -14.17
C GLN A 43 -2.53 20.74 -14.66
N PHE A 44 -1.23 20.92 -14.45
CA PHE A 44 -0.51 22.19 -14.68
C PHE A 44 0.63 22.04 -15.67
N LEU A 45 0.92 23.13 -16.39
CA LEU A 45 2.05 23.24 -17.32
C LEU A 45 3.32 23.80 -16.68
N ASN A 46 3.17 24.51 -15.57
CA ASN A 46 4.25 25.27 -14.94
C ASN A 46 4.72 24.60 -13.65
N THR A 47 6.01 24.34 -13.56
CA THR A 47 6.68 23.72 -12.41
C THR A 47 6.39 24.42 -11.08
N ASP A 48 6.43 25.77 -11.06
CA ASP A 48 6.25 26.51 -9.81
C ASP A 48 4.79 26.43 -9.34
N LYS A 49 3.82 26.45 -10.28
CA LYS A 49 2.41 26.23 -9.97
C LYS A 49 2.16 24.80 -9.45
N ILE A 50 2.84 23.79 -10.01
CA ILE A 50 2.75 22.41 -9.50
C ILE A 50 3.20 22.37 -8.04
N ILE A 51 4.37 22.93 -7.74
CA ILE A 51 4.96 22.93 -6.39
C ILE A 51 4.06 23.66 -5.37
N GLU A 52 3.52 24.82 -5.77
CA GLU A 52 2.60 25.59 -4.92
C GLU A 52 1.31 24.80 -4.63
N ASN A 53 0.70 24.20 -5.65
CA ASN A 53 -0.52 23.39 -5.46
C ASN A 53 -0.28 22.12 -4.66
N LEU A 54 0.93 21.53 -4.74
CA LEU A 54 1.29 20.40 -3.86
C LEU A 54 1.30 20.82 -2.38
N TRP A 55 1.82 22.02 -2.07
CA TRP A 55 1.75 22.53 -0.70
C TRP A 55 0.32 22.83 -0.28
N ASN A 56 -0.49 23.43 -1.16
CA ASN A 56 -1.90 23.70 -0.87
C ASN A 56 -2.67 22.38 -0.57
N LYS A 57 -2.37 21.28 -1.28
CA LYS A 57 -2.94 19.96 -0.98
C LYS A 57 -2.50 19.42 0.39
N ILE A 58 -1.24 19.62 0.79
CA ILE A 58 -0.79 19.25 2.13
C ILE A 58 -1.62 20.01 3.20
N ILE A 59 -1.83 21.30 3.01
CA ILE A 59 -2.62 22.12 3.96
C ILE A 59 -4.09 21.71 3.95
N GLU A 60 -4.67 21.49 2.76
CA GLU A 60 -6.06 21.04 2.59
C GLU A 60 -6.34 19.78 3.41
N TYR A 61 -5.51 18.72 3.23
CA TYR A 61 -5.67 17.46 3.98
C TYR A 61 -5.34 17.61 5.46
N SER A 62 -4.37 18.47 5.81
CA SER A 62 -4.05 18.76 7.21
C SER A 62 -5.21 19.45 7.91
N ASN A 63 -5.93 20.34 7.23
CA ASN A 63 -7.12 20.99 7.78
C ASN A 63 -8.33 20.04 7.87
N LEU A 64 -8.48 19.15 6.86
CA LEU A 64 -9.56 18.16 6.83
C LEU A 64 -9.47 17.17 8.01
N LEU A 65 -8.27 16.68 8.29
CA LEU A 65 -8.04 15.60 9.26
C LEU A 65 -7.60 16.11 10.64
N ALA A 66 -7.24 17.38 10.75
CA ALA A 66 -6.76 18.06 11.96
C ALA A 66 -5.78 17.22 12.81
N PRO A 67 -4.72 16.63 12.24
CA PRO A 67 -3.82 15.74 12.94
C PRO A 67 -2.88 16.51 13.87
N GLN A 68 -2.37 15.84 14.92
CA GLN A 68 -1.28 16.38 15.74
C GLN A 68 0.05 16.39 14.96
N LYS A 69 0.26 15.38 14.09
CA LYS A 69 1.49 15.20 13.32
C LYS A 69 1.19 14.81 11.87
N VAL A 70 1.89 15.43 10.94
CA VAL A 70 1.87 15.09 9.51
C VAL A 70 3.24 14.53 9.10
N ILE A 71 3.24 13.35 8.49
CA ILE A 71 4.42 12.68 7.96
C ILE A 71 4.31 12.67 6.44
N ILE A 72 5.23 13.35 5.75
CA ILE A 72 5.25 13.45 4.30
C ILE A 72 6.46 12.69 3.80
N CYS A 73 6.23 11.60 3.04
CA CYS A 73 7.29 10.78 2.47
C CYS A 73 7.23 10.81 0.94
N VAL A 74 8.34 11.20 0.33
CA VAL A 74 8.53 11.27 -1.12
C VAL A 74 9.45 10.13 -1.54
N ASP A 75 9.19 9.47 -2.67
CA ASP A 75 10.09 8.45 -3.21
C ASP A 75 11.50 8.99 -3.43
N GLY A 76 12.46 8.28 -2.86
CA GLY A 76 13.87 8.43 -3.17
C GLY A 76 14.36 7.31 -4.09
N VAL A 77 15.66 7.05 -4.06
CA VAL A 77 16.24 5.95 -4.84
C VAL A 77 15.71 4.61 -4.29
N ALA A 78 14.99 3.89 -5.14
CA ALA A 78 14.40 2.60 -4.82
C ALA A 78 15.42 1.45 -5.03
N PRO A 79 15.14 0.22 -4.53
CA PRO A 79 15.91 -0.97 -4.84
C PRO A 79 15.97 -1.26 -6.35
N LEU A 80 17.02 -1.98 -6.79
CA LEU A 80 17.28 -2.23 -8.22
C LEU A 80 16.09 -2.85 -8.96
N ALA A 81 15.40 -3.81 -8.36
CA ALA A 81 14.21 -4.44 -8.95
C ALA A 81 13.12 -3.42 -9.28
N LYS A 82 12.83 -2.51 -8.34
CA LYS A 82 11.87 -1.43 -8.54
C LYS A 82 12.32 -0.41 -9.59
N ILE A 83 13.62 -0.09 -9.65
CA ILE A 83 14.17 0.79 -10.69
C ILE A 83 13.94 0.19 -12.08
N ILE A 84 14.19 -1.12 -12.26
CA ILE A 84 13.96 -1.81 -13.54
C ILE A 84 12.48 -1.74 -13.94
N GLN A 85 11.58 -2.02 -13.00
CA GLN A 85 10.14 -1.93 -13.22
C GLN A 85 9.70 -0.50 -13.56
N GLN A 86 10.18 0.51 -12.81
CA GLN A 86 9.87 1.92 -13.07
C GLN A 86 10.35 2.37 -14.47
N ARG A 87 11.55 1.96 -14.89
CA ARG A 87 12.07 2.25 -16.24
C ARG A 87 11.18 1.65 -17.33
N LYS A 88 10.79 0.37 -17.19
CA LYS A 88 9.88 -0.30 -18.12
C LYS A 88 8.53 0.44 -18.21
N ARG A 89 7.95 0.82 -17.08
CA ARG A 89 6.67 1.56 -17.01
C ARG A 89 6.76 2.91 -17.71
N ARG A 90 7.82 3.69 -17.47
CA ARG A 90 8.04 5.00 -18.12
C ARG A 90 8.21 4.86 -19.62
N TYR A 91 9.00 3.89 -20.06
CA TYR A 91 9.17 3.60 -21.48
C TYR A 91 7.83 3.27 -22.14
N LEU A 92 7.05 2.36 -21.57
CA LEU A 92 5.74 1.97 -22.08
C LEU A 92 4.75 3.15 -22.10
N SER A 93 4.74 3.99 -21.06
CA SER A 93 3.91 5.21 -21.03
C SER A 93 4.28 6.17 -22.15
N THR A 94 5.57 6.46 -22.32
CA THR A 94 6.05 7.34 -23.40
C THR A 94 5.73 6.77 -24.78
N TYR A 95 5.88 5.44 -24.95
CA TYR A 95 5.57 4.77 -26.21
C TYR A 95 4.07 4.83 -26.54
N ARG A 96 3.20 4.56 -25.58
CA ARG A 96 1.73 4.67 -25.73
C ARG A 96 1.31 6.10 -26.07
N ASN A 97 1.80 7.10 -25.35
CA ASN A 97 1.50 8.50 -25.60
C ASN A 97 1.87 8.92 -27.04
N LYS A 98 2.97 8.36 -27.59
CA LYS A 98 3.33 8.61 -29.00
C LYS A 98 2.35 7.97 -30.00
N ILE A 99 1.91 6.73 -29.72
CA ILE A 99 0.93 6.04 -30.56
C ILE A 99 -0.42 6.76 -30.54
N ASP A 100 -0.89 7.08 -29.33
CA ASP A 100 -2.20 7.68 -29.09
C ASP A 100 -2.20 9.19 -29.38
N LYS A 101 -1.06 9.78 -29.83
CA LYS A 101 -0.87 11.20 -30.11
C LYS A 101 -1.35 12.11 -28.96
N VAL A 102 -1.13 11.67 -27.72
CA VAL A 102 -1.51 12.44 -26.53
C VAL A 102 -0.57 13.65 -26.39
N GLU A 103 -1.16 14.84 -26.33
CA GLU A 103 -0.39 16.06 -26.04
C GLU A 103 0.06 16.06 -24.58
N ILE A 104 1.38 15.98 -24.37
CA ILE A 104 1.97 15.97 -23.03
C ILE A 104 2.10 17.41 -22.54
N LYS A 105 1.27 17.79 -21.59
CA LYS A 105 1.28 19.14 -20.98
C LYS A 105 2.55 19.42 -20.20
N TRP A 106 3.01 18.45 -19.42
CA TRP A 106 4.22 18.51 -18.58
C TRP A 106 4.88 17.15 -18.51
N ASP A 107 6.22 17.10 -18.51
CA ASP A 107 6.95 15.83 -18.50
C ASP A 107 6.99 15.20 -17.10
N THR A 108 6.13 14.23 -16.86
CA THR A 108 6.05 13.49 -15.59
C THR A 108 7.32 12.68 -15.26
N ASN A 109 8.25 12.49 -16.22
CA ASN A 109 9.56 11.88 -15.94
C ASN A 109 10.42 12.77 -15.02
N ALA A 110 10.11 14.07 -14.92
CA ALA A 110 10.71 14.97 -13.95
C ALA A 110 10.43 14.54 -12.49
N ILE A 111 9.38 13.74 -12.24
CA ILE A 111 9.10 13.13 -10.92
C ILE A 111 10.04 11.93 -10.75
N THR A 112 11.34 12.21 -10.68
CA THR A 112 12.38 11.19 -10.50
C THR A 112 13.40 11.73 -9.49
N PRO A 113 13.86 10.95 -8.50
CA PRO A 113 14.89 11.37 -7.57
C PRO A 113 16.12 11.93 -8.30
N GLY A 114 16.62 13.07 -7.83
CA GLY A 114 17.79 13.74 -8.40
C GLY A 114 17.51 14.74 -9.53
N THR A 115 16.27 14.85 -10.02
CA THR A 115 15.91 15.87 -11.02
C THR A 115 15.80 17.27 -10.42
N THR A 116 15.90 18.29 -11.29
CA THR A 116 15.74 19.69 -10.89
C THR A 116 14.38 19.97 -10.25
N PHE A 117 13.30 19.33 -10.77
CA PHE A 117 11.96 19.45 -10.21
C PHE A 117 11.91 18.92 -8.77
N MET A 118 12.40 17.71 -8.52
CA MET A 118 12.37 17.10 -7.19
C MET A 118 13.27 17.86 -6.19
N ASN A 119 14.38 18.42 -6.64
CA ASN A 119 15.22 19.28 -5.81
C ASN A 119 14.51 20.59 -5.43
N LYS A 120 13.86 21.26 -6.39
CA LYS A 120 13.04 22.46 -6.12
C LYS A 120 11.91 22.15 -5.14
N LEU A 121 11.19 21.05 -5.35
CA LEU A 121 10.11 20.59 -4.46
C LEU A 121 10.63 20.37 -3.04
N ASN A 122 11.75 19.66 -2.88
CA ASN A 122 12.36 19.41 -1.57
C ASN A 122 12.69 20.72 -0.84
N ILE A 123 13.32 21.66 -1.52
CA ILE A 123 13.68 22.96 -0.94
C ILE A 123 12.43 23.75 -0.55
N TYR A 124 11.42 23.77 -1.42
CA TYR A 124 10.18 24.51 -1.18
C TYR A 124 9.43 23.96 0.04
N ILE A 125 9.21 22.64 0.13
CA ILE A 125 8.48 22.03 1.24
C ILE A 125 9.26 22.23 2.55
N LYS A 126 10.59 22.00 2.57
CA LYS A 126 11.43 22.24 3.76
C LYS A 126 11.31 23.68 4.26
N ASN A 127 11.31 24.66 3.34
CA ASN A 127 11.14 26.07 3.70
C ASN A 127 9.73 26.34 4.26
N LYS A 128 8.68 25.83 3.61
CA LYS A 128 7.31 26.00 4.09
C LYS A 128 7.11 25.40 5.49
N ILE A 129 7.66 24.24 5.76
CA ILE A 129 7.61 23.61 7.09
C ILE A 129 8.37 24.45 8.12
N ARG A 130 9.57 24.95 7.77
CA ARG A 130 10.39 25.76 8.68
C ARG A 130 9.69 27.04 9.14
N TYR A 131 8.90 27.65 8.26
CA TYR A 131 8.20 28.90 8.56
C TYR A 131 6.70 28.69 8.87
N ASN A 132 6.31 27.43 9.09
CA ASN A 132 4.92 27.11 9.47
C ASN A 132 4.65 27.54 10.90
N THR A 133 3.52 28.21 11.13
CA THR A 133 3.09 28.71 12.44
C THR A 133 1.92 27.90 13.03
N SER A 134 1.47 26.83 12.37
CA SER A 134 0.42 25.97 12.88
C SER A 134 0.93 25.10 14.04
N ASN A 135 0.01 24.60 14.88
CA ASN A 135 0.34 23.66 15.95
C ASN A 135 0.64 22.23 15.46
N ILE A 136 0.56 21.98 14.15
CA ILE A 136 0.81 20.68 13.56
C ILE A 136 2.31 20.45 13.42
N ILE A 137 2.79 19.29 13.88
CA ILE A 137 4.18 18.87 13.74
C ILE A 137 4.37 18.21 12.38
N TYR A 138 5.19 18.81 11.50
CA TYR A 138 5.52 18.24 10.18
C TYR A 138 6.83 17.47 10.21
N ASN A 139 6.81 16.23 9.72
CA ASN A 139 7.99 15.41 9.45
C ASN A 139 8.10 15.16 7.94
N TYR A 140 9.18 15.60 7.31
CA TYR A 140 9.38 15.49 5.87
C TYR A 140 10.58 14.62 5.52
N SER A 141 10.33 13.57 4.73
CA SER A 141 11.33 12.70 4.13
C SER A 141 11.31 12.86 2.61
N GLY A 142 12.17 13.71 2.09
CA GLY A 142 12.22 14.06 0.67
C GLY A 142 12.86 13.01 -0.22
N SER A 143 12.89 13.29 -1.53
CA SER A 143 13.49 12.42 -2.54
C SER A 143 15.02 12.30 -2.45
N ASP A 144 15.66 13.13 -1.63
CA ASP A 144 17.09 13.10 -1.28
C ASP A 144 17.44 11.94 -0.30
N LYS A 145 16.44 11.33 0.34
CA LYS A 145 16.61 10.14 1.18
C LYS A 145 16.21 8.88 0.41
N VAL A 146 16.98 7.81 0.55
CA VAL A 146 16.74 6.52 -0.11
C VAL A 146 15.44 5.86 0.36
N GLY A 147 14.85 5.03 -0.50
CA GLY A 147 13.66 4.24 -0.23
C GLY A 147 12.37 4.85 -0.78
N GLU A 148 11.36 4.03 -0.94
CA GLU A 148 10.03 4.41 -1.40
C GLU A 148 9.24 5.09 -0.28
N GLY A 149 8.28 5.95 -0.64
CA GLY A 149 7.48 6.73 0.31
C GLY A 149 6.79 5.86 1.36
N GLU A 150 6.14 4.79 0.93
CA GLU A 150 5.47 3.83 1.79
C GLU A 150 6.41 3.17 2.80
N HIS A 151 7.59 2.69 2.37
CA HIS A 151 8.57 2.10 3.28
C HIS A 151 9.13 3.09 4.29
N LYS A 152 9.30 4.36 3.90
CA LYS A 152 9.71 5.43 4.82
C LYS A 152 8.65 5.69 5.87
N ILE A 153 7.36 5.69 5.49
CA ILE A 153 6.23 5.83 6.41
C ILE A 153 6.31 4.73 7.46
N PHE A 154 6.33 3.46 7.07
CA PHE A 154 6.32 2.36 8.03
C PHE A 154 7.60 2.27 8.88
N ASN A 155 8.76 2.68 8.35
CA ASN A 155 9.96 2.82 9.17
C ASN A 155 9.83 3.89 10.28
N ILE A 156 9.13 4.99 10.01
CA ILE A 156 8.85 6.00 11.03
C ILE A 156 7.82 5.46 12.04
N LEU A 157 6.78 4.77 11.56
CA LEU A 157 5.72 4.22 12.39
C LEU A 157 6.18 3.12 13.36
N LYS A 158 7.32 2.45 13.11
CA LYS A 158 7.91 1.49 14.06
C LYS A 158 8.14 2.07 15.46
N ASN A 159 8.42 3.38 15.53
CA ASN A 159 8.69 4.08 16.79
C ASN A 159 7.47 4.87 17.31
N VAL A 160 6.31 4.62 16.79
CA VAL A 160 5.04 5.23 17.20
C VAL A 160 4.28 4.23 18.06
N ASP A 161 3.58 4.73 19.07
CA ASP A 161 2.71 3.94 19.95
C ASP A 161 1.64 3.21 19.11
N ASP A 162 1.34 1.95 19.46
CA ASP A 162 0.45 1.08 18.70
C ASP A 162 -1.02 1.55 18.75
N ASP A 163 -1.42 2.27 19.80
CA ASP A 163 -2.78 2.78 19.99
C ASP A 163 -3.06 4.12 19.27
N LYS A 164 -2.05 4.70 18.60
CA LYS A 164 -2.25 5.93 17.86
C LYS A 164 -3.16 5.73 16.64
N LYS A 165 -4.08 6.68 16.44
CA LYS A 165 -4.94 6.73 15.25
C LYS A 165 -4.16 7.30 14.07
N ILE A 166 -3.89 6.45 13.08
CA ILE A 166 -3.04 6.75 11.94
C ILE A 166 -3.89 6.73 10.68
N ILE A 167 -3.89 7.82 9.92
CA ILE A 167 -4.45 7.85 8.57
C ILE A 167 -3.30 7.89 7.59
N ILE A 168 -3.30 7.00 6.62
CA ILE A 168 -2.29 6.95 5.54
C ILE A 168 -2.98 7.25 4.22
N HIS A 169 -2.52 8.29 3.54
CA HIS A 169 -2.96 8.61 2.19
C HIS A 169 -2.12 7.85 1.17
N GLY A 170 -2.76 6.97 0.43
CA GLY A 170 -2.13 6.20 -0.63
C GLY A 170 -3.11 5.28 -1.32
N LEU A 171 -2.80 4.96 -2.58
CA LEU A 171 -3.69 4.19 -3.45
C LEU A 171 -3.20 2.76 -3.67
N ASP A 172 -1.96 2.46 -3.32
CA ASP A 172 -1.30 1.22 -3.69
C ASP A 172 -1.70 0.05 -2.77
N ALA A 173 -1.83 -1.13 -3.36
CA ALA A 173 -2.18 -2.36 -2.64
C ALA A 173 -1.09 -2.79 -1.64
N ASP A 174 0.17 -2.38 -1.86
CA ASP A 174 1.29 -2.65 -0.97
C ASP A 174 1.08 -2.00 0.40
N LEU A 175 0.43 -0.83 0.47
CA LEU A 175 0.08 -0.17 1.72
C LEU A 175 -0.85 -1.04 2.59
N ILE A 176 -1.72 -1.87 2.00
CA ILE A 176 -2.59 -2.78 2.75
C ILE A 176 -1.74 -3.85 3.45
N ILE A 177 -0.84 -4.49 2.69
CA ILE A 177 0.06 -5.52 3.24
C ILE A 177 0.97 -4.92 4.32
N LEU A 178 1.60 -3.77 4.05
CA LEU A 178 2.46 -3.09 5.01
C LEU A 178 1.70 -2.68 6.28
N SER A 179 0.43 -2.25 6.14
CA SER A 179 -0.42 -1.91 7.28
C SER A 179 -0.74 -3.12 8.14
N LEU A 180 -1.10 -4.26 7.53
CA LEU A 180 -1.34 -5.52 8.24
C LEU A 180 -0.07 -6.00 8.97
N MET A 181 1.10 -5.93 8.30
CA MET A 181 2.41 -6.32 8.84
C MET A 181 2.93 -5.37 9.94
N SER A 182 2.43 -4.15 10.01
CA SER A 182 2.87 -3.18 11.02
C SER A 182 2.35 -3.48 12.42
N HIS A 183 1.30 -4.29 12.51
CA HIS A 183 0.58 -4.65 13.74
C HIS A 183 0.07 -3.45 14.57
N LYS A 184 0.00 -2.24 13.99
CA LYS A 184 -0.62 -1.07 14.63
C LYS A 184 -2.13 -1.27 14.76
N HIS A 185 -2.72 -0.77 15.85
CA HIS A 185 -4.12 -1.07 16.18
C HIS A 185 -5.11 -0.26 15.34
N HIS A 186 -4.79 0.99 14.99
CA HIS A 186 -5.73 1.90 14.36
C HIS A 186 -5.12 2.56 13.12
N ILE A 187 -5.04 1.82 12.00
CA ILE A 187 -4.66 2.36 10.70
C ILE A 187 -5.88 2.42 9.79
N TYR A 188 -6.03 3.57 9.12
CA TYR A 188 -7.01 3.80 8.07
C TYR A 188 -6.30 4.23 6.80
N LEU A 189 -6.54 3.53 5.68
CA LEU A 189 -6.00 3.95 4.38
C LEU A 189 -7.02 4.83 3.67
N MET A 190 -6.65 6.09 3.46
CA MET A 190 -7.49 7.10 2.84
C MET A 190 -7.33 7.10 1.32
N ARG A 191 -8.47 7.11 0.60
CA ARG A 191 -8.54 7.23 -0.86
C ARG A 191 -9.53 8.30 -1.25
N GLU A 192 -9.15 9.17 -2.20
CA GLU A 192 -10.12 10.06 -2.86
C GLU A 192 -11.01 9.27 -3.80
N GLN A 193 -12.31 9.56 -3.76
CA GLN A 193 -13.25 9.10 -4.77
C GLN A 193 -13.53 10.27 -5.70
N ASN A 194 -13.03 10.18 -6.94
CA ASN A 194 -13.31 11.20 -7.95
C ASN A 194 -14.75 11.04 -8.45
N ASN A 195 -15.68 11.77 -7.86
CA ASN A 195 -17.01 11.97 -8.43
C ASN A 195 -16.99 13.31 -9.20
N GLU A 196 -17.15 13.28 -10.52
CA GLU A 196 -17.12 14.48 -11.37
C GLU A 196 -18.19 15.54 -11.01
N LEU A 197 -19.12 15.24 -10.11
CA LEU A 197 -20.34 16.03 -9.82
C LEU A 197 -20.56 16.40 -8.35
N SER A 198 -19.68 15.99 -7.42
CA SER A 198 -19.86 16.25 -5.98
C SER A 198 -18.58 16.68 -5.29
N GLU A 199 -18.70 17.24 -4.08
CA GLU A 199 -17.57 17.45 -3.16
C GLU A 199 -16.74 16.18 -3.03
N ALA A 200 -15.41 16.34 -2.88
CA ALA A 200 -14.48 15.22 -2.78
C ALA A 200 -14.95 14.26 -1.64
N GLU A 201 -15.40 13.08 -2.04
CA GLU A 201 -15.72 12.02 -1.09
C GLU A 201 -14.47 11.21 -0.80
N TYR A 202 -14.25 10.89 0.49
CA TYR A 202 -13.13 10.08 0.92
C TYR A 202 -13.62 8.72 1.42
N ASN A 203 -13.01 7.66 0.91
CA ASN A 203 -13.19 6.32 1.43
C ASN A 203 -11.98 5.94 2.28
N TYR A 204 -12.26 5.31 3.41
CA TYR A 204 -11.25 4.84 4.34
C TYR A 204 -11.34 3.32 4.45
N LEU A 205 -10.23 2.63 4.20
CA LEU A 205 -10.12 1.20 4.46
C LEU A 205 -9.66 1.02 5.92
N ASP A 206 -10.50 0.41 6.73
CA ASP A 206 -10.20 0.08 8.13
C ASP A 206 -9.36 -1.20 8.19
N ILE A 207 -8.09 -1.05 8.57
CA ILE A 207 -7.14 -2.18 8.66
C ILE A 207 -7.45 -3.09 9.86
N LEU A 208 -8.03 -2.56 10.95
CA LEU A 208 -8.45 -3.37 12.08
C LEU A 208 -9.59 -4.32 11.69
N GLU A 209 -10.63 -3.79 11.02
CA GLU A 209 -11.74 -4.61 10.54
C GLU A 209 -11.30 -5.61 9.47
N LEU A 210 -10.37 -5.22 8.58
CA LEU A 210 -9.77 -6.14 7.62
C LEU A 210 -8.99 -7.25 8.33
N ARG A 211 -8.18 -6.95 9.35
CA ARG A 211 -7.47 -7.95 10.15
C ARG A 211 -8.42 -8.95 10.79
N LYS A 212 -9.49 -8.48 11.43
CA LYS A 212 -10.52 -9.35 12.03
C LYS A 212 -11.16 -10.27 11.01
N ALA A 213 -11.53 -9.72 9.86
CA ALA A 213 -12.15 -10.48 8.78
C ALA A 213 -11.22 -11.58 8.22
N ILE A 214 -9.95 -11.25 7.97
CA ILE A 214 -8.94 -12.23 7.53
C ILE A 214 -8.74 -13.31 8.58
N ILE A 215 -8.51 -12.98 9.85
CA ILE A 215 -8.33 -13.97 10.92
C ILE A 215 -9.53 -14.90 11.00
N SER A 216 -10.75 -14.37 10.98
CA SER A 216 -11.97 -15.16 11.03
C SER A 216 -12.11 -16.12 9.83
N GLU A 217 -11.79 -15.64 8.62
CA GLU A 217 -11.80 -16.49 7.43
C GLU A 217 -10.77 -17.62 7.50
N LEU A 218 -9.53 -17.29 7.88
CA LEU A 218 -8.43 -18.25 7.91
C LEU A 218 -8.64 -19.32 8.99
N ILE A 219 -9.14 -18.97 10.18
CA ILE A 219 -9.50 -19.93 11.22
C ILE A 219 -10.49 -20.95 10.66
N ASN A 220 -11.53 -20.47 9.96
CA ASN A 220 -12.55 -21.37 9.42
C ASN A 220 -12.01 -22.23 8.27
N LYS A 221 -11.28 -21.64 7.30
CA LYS A 221 -10.76 -22.35 6.12
C LYS A 221 -9.60 -23.28 6.45
N TRP A 222 -8.80 -22.94 7.43
CA TRP A 222 -7.62 -23.73 7.83
C TRP A 222 -7.89 -24.65 9.02
N SER A 223 -9.13 -24.68 9.52
CA SER A 223 -9.56 -25.54 10.64
C SER A 223 -8.72 -25.34 11.91
N LEU A 224 -8.37 -24.07 12.19
CA LEU A 224 -7.58 -23.72 13.36
C LEU A 224 -8.46 -23.62 14.62
N ASP A 225 -7.87 -23.83 15.80
CA ASP A 225 -8.59 -23.66 17.06
C ASP A 225 -8.85 -22.18 17.33
N LYS A 226 -10.13 -21.80 17.44
CA LYS A 226 -10.56 -20.42 17.69
C LYS A 226 -10.02 -19.86 19.00
N SER A 227 -9.78 -20.70 19.99
CA SER A 227 -9.28 -20.27 21.31
C SER A 227 -7.89 -19.65 21.26
N ASP A 228 -7.08 -20.03 20.28
CA ASP A 228 -5.71 -19.52 20.09
C ASP A 228 -5.67 -18.10 19.50
N TYR A 229 -6.79 -17.61 18.95
CA TYR A 229 -6.88 -16.38 18.16
C TYR A 229 -7.92 -15.39 18.71
N VAL A 230 -8.32 -15.52 19.98
CA VAL A 230 -9.31 -14.63 20.64
C VAL A 230 -8.80 -13.19 20.68
N ASP A 231 -7.51 -13.01 21.03
CA ASP A 231 -6.83 -11.72 20.91
C ASP A 231 -6.21 -11.58 19.52
N ILE A 232 -6.77 -10.67 18.72
CA ILE A 232 -6.34 -10.41 17.34
C ILE A 232 -4.94 -9.80 17.22
N PHE A 233 -4.32 -9.41 18.33
CA PHE A 233 -2.95 -8.90 18.41
C PHE A 233 -2.01 -9.81 19.19
N SER A 234 -2.49 -10.98 19.63
CA SER A 234 -1.63 -12.03 20.21
C SER A 234 -0.54 -12.46 19.23
N ASP A 235 0.50 -13.11 19.72
CA ASP A 235 1.59 -13.61 18.88
C ASP A 235 1.08 -14.64 17.86
N ASN A 236 0.13 -15.52 18.23
CA ASN A 236 -0.52 -16.44 17.31
C ASN A 236 -1.24 -15.69 16.17
N SER A 237 -1.99 -14.63 16.50
CA SER A 237 -2.71 -13.82 15.52
C SER A 237 -1.75 -13.01 14.62
N LYS A 238 -0.60 -12.58 15.13
CA LYS A 238 0.46 -11.96 14.35
C LYS A 238 1.04 -12.95 13.36
N ASP A 239 1.46 -14.14 13.80
CA ASP A 239 1.99 -15.19 12.94
C ASP A 239 1.00 -15.61 11.84
N LEU A 240 -0.30 -15.65 12.17
CA LEU A 240 -1.36 -15.93 11.21
C LEU A 240 -1.46 -14.85 10.12
N ILE A 241 -1.48 -13.57 10.51
CA ILE A 241 -1.50 -12.44 9.57
C ILE A 241 -0.21 -12.37 8.75
N GLU A 242 0.94 -12.59 9.35
CA GLU A 242 2.22 -12.66 8.63
C GLU A 242 2.22 -13.81 7.61
N SER A 243 1.69 -14.98 7.99
CA SER A 243 1.50 -16.11 7.06
C SER A 243 0.61 -15.73 5.87
N TYR A 244 -0.49 -15.02 6.12
CA TYR A 244 -1.37 -14.50 5.07
C TYR A 244 -0.63 -13.51 4.15
N CYS A 245 0.10 -12.56 4.70
CA CYS A 245 0.82 -11.55 3.92
C CYS A 245 1.93 -12.17 3.06
N VAL A 246 2.70 -13.11 3.62
CA VAL A 246 3.75 -13.85 2.88
C VAL A 246 3.12 -14.70 1.77
N MET A 247 2.03 -15.41 2.05
CA MET A 247 1.26 -16.13 1.05
C MET A 247 0.81 -15.18 -0.09
N CYS A 248 0.25 -14.01 0.23
CA CYS A 248 -0.19 -13.03 -0.77
C CYS A 248 0.96 -12.53 -1.67
N SER A 249 2.23 -12.59 -1.23
CA SER A 249 3.36 -12.22 -2.08
C SER A 249 3.49 -13.10 -3.34
N LEU A 250 2.96 -14.33 -3.32
CA LEU A 250 2.93 -15.25 -4.45
C LEU A 250 1.98 -14.79 -5.56
N LEU A 251 1.02 -13.90 -5.25
CA LEU A 251 0.17 -13.24 -6.25
C LEU A 251 0.92 -12.17 -7.07
N GLY A 252 2.20 -11.95 -6.75
CA GLY A 252 3.07 -10.99 -7.39
C GLY A 252 2.96 -9.60 -6.77
N ASN A 253 4.05 -8.87 -6.81
CA ASN A 253 4.15 -7.48 -6.40
C ASN A 253 5.20 -6.76 -7.25
N ASP A 254 5.62 -5.57 -6.83
CA ASP A 254 6.61 -4.78 -7.57
C ASP A 254 8.01 -5.41 -7.60
N PHE A 255 8.30 -6.38 -6.72
CA PHE A 255 9.60 -7.03 -6.57
C PHE A 255 9.60 -8.49 -7.03
N ILE A 256 8.48 -9.19 -6.87
CA ILE A 256 8.33 -10.61 -7.16
C ILE A 256 7.27 -10.76 -8.28
N PRO A 257 7.58 -11.45 -9.39
CA PRO A 257 6.57 -11.73 -10.41
C PRO A 257 5.48 -12.64 -9.83
N HIS A 258 4.24 -12.48 -10.32
CA HIS A 258 3.15 -13.38 -9.96
C HIS A 258 3.40 -14.80 -10.50
N ILE A 259 2.92 -15.78 -9.77
CA ILE A 259 2.87 -17.17 -10.24
C ILE A 259 1.76 -17.24 -11.29
N LEU A 260 2.05 -17.78 -12.49
CA LEU A 260 1.19 -17.68 -13.67
C LEU A 260 -0.21 -18.25 -13.45
N ASN A 261 -0.35 -19.30 -12.67
CA ASN A 261 -1.62 -19.96 -12.36
C ASN A 261 -2.37 -19.35 -11.14
N LEU A 262 -1.93 -18.17 -10.65
CA LEU A 262 -2.53 -17.43 -9.54
C LEU A 262 -3.03 -16.04 -10.00
N ASN A 263 -4.05 -16.02 -10.86
CA ASN A 263 -4.63 -14.76 -11.31
C ASN A 263 -5.79 -14.34 -10.38
N LEU A 264 -5.75 -13.11 -9.84
CA LEU A 264 -6.81 -12.58 -8.96
C LEU A 264 -8.17 -12.46 -9.65
N LYS A 265 -8.20 -12.27 -10.98
CA LYS A 265 -9.45 -12.21 -11.75
C LYS A 265 -10.16 -13.57 -11.82
N SER A 266 -9.39 -14.66 -11.75
CA SER A 266 -9.87 -16.05 -11.78
C SER A 266 -9.77 -16.73 -10.40
N ASN A 267 -10.12 -16.02 -9.32
CA ASN A 267 -10.14 -16.51 -7.93
C ASN A 267 -8.77 -16.99 -7.40
N GLY A 268 -7.66 -16.44 -7.90
CA GLY A 268 -6.30 -16.83 -7.48
C GLY A 268 -6.05 -16.71 -5.98
N LEU A 269 -6.65 -15.69 -5.31
CA LEU A 269 -6.52 -15.54 -3.86
C LEU A 269 -7.20 -16.69 -3.10
N GLU A 270 -8.42 -17.03 -3.48
CA GLU A 270 -9.16 -18.14 -2.83
C GLU A 270 -8.47 -19.48 -3.05
N LYS A 271 -8.00 -19.75 -4.28
CA LYS A 271 -7.20 -20.94 -4.60
C LYS A 271 -5.96 -21.00 -3.69
N LEU A 272 -5.26 -19.90 -3.55
CA LEU A 272 -4.05 -19.82 -2.74
C LEU A 272 -4.33 -20.02 -1.25
N ILE A 273 -5.39 -19.42 -0.71
CA ILE A 273 -5.82 -19.64 0.68
C ILE A 273 -6.13 -21.14 0.93
N ASN A 274 -6.83 -21.80 0.04
CA ASN A 274 -7.19 -23.21 0.20
C ASN A 274 -5.96 -24.14 0.13
N LEU A 275 -5.05 -23.91 -0.82
CA LEU A 275 -3.79 -24.67 -0.94
C LEU A 275 -2.91 -24.46 0.30
N THR A 276 -2.78 -23.24 0.76
CA THR A 276 -2.01 -22.91 1.97
C THR A 276 -2.60 -23.61 3.19
N GLY A 277 -3.92 -23.64 3.34
CA GLY A 277 -4.58 -24.34 4.44
C GLY A 277 -4.27 -25.83 4.46
N THR A 278 -4.27 -26.48 3.29
CA THR A 278 -3.88 -27.89 3.17
C THR A 278 -2.43 -28.12 3.64
N SER A 279 -1.52 -27.22 3.30
CA SER A 279 -0.11 -27.30 3.69
C SER A 279 0.09 -27.01 5.17
N ILE A 280 -0.64 -26.04 5.73
CA ILE A 280 -0.59 -25.67 7.15
C ILE A 280 -1.07 -26.81 8.04
N ASN A 281 -2.14 -27.49 7.66
CA ASN A 281 -2.67 -28.64 8.42
C ASN A 281 -1.66 -29.79 8.53
N LYS A 282 -0.71 -29.89 7.60
CA LYS A 282 0.37 -30.91 7.62
C LYS A 282 1.63 -30.44 8.33
N ASN A 283 1.98 -29.17 8.16
CA ASN A 283 3.31 -28.66 8.46
C ASN A 283 3.34 -27.50 9.48
N GLY A 284 2.18 -27.03 9.96
CA GLY A 284 2.05 -25.81 10.77
C GLY A 284 2.05 -24.52 9.95
N LEU A 285 1.87 -23.37 10.60
CA LEU A 285 1.79 -22.06 9.96
C LEU A 285 2.99 -21.78 9.05
N LEU A 286 2.77 -20.99 8.02
CA LEU A 286 3.82 -20.56 7.08
C LEU A 286 4.85 -19.66 7.74
N ILE A 287 4.41 -18.83 8.72
CA ILE A 287 5.28 -18.02 9.59
C ILE A 287 5.06 -18.45 11.04
N LEU A 288 6.16 -18.60 11.77
CA LEU A 288 6.18 -18.88 13.19
C LEU A 288 7.29 -18.05 13.84
N ASN A 289 6.93 -17.20 14.79
CA ASN A 289 7.87 -16.26 15.44
C ASN A 289 8.70 -15.46 14.40
N SER A 290 8.03 -14.92 13.39
CA SER A 290 8.64 -14.17 12.27
C SER A 290 9.68 -14.96 11.45
N VAL A 291 9.64 -16.31 11.49
CA VAL A 291 10.52 -17.20 10.70
C VAL A 291 9.70 -18.01 9.71
N ILE A 292 10.19 -18.08 8.46
CA ILE A 292 9.53 -18.84 7.38
C ILE A 292 9.65 -20.35 7.66
N ASN A 293 8.50 -21.05 7.66
CA ASN A 293 8.43 -22.49 7.67
C ASN A 293 8.62 -23.04 6.24
N TYR A 294 9.86 -23.38 5.91
CA TYR A 294 10.19 -23.87 4.57
C TYR A 294 9.51 -25.19 4.19
N LYS A 295 9.12 -26.03 5.16
CA LYS A 295 8.35 -27.27 4.86
C LYS A 295 6.97 -26.93 4.34
N CYS A 296 6.29 -25.99 5.00
CA CYS A 296 5.00 -25.48 4.56
C CYS A 296 5.10 -24.80 3.19
N LEU A 297 6.09 -23.92 3.00
CA LEU A 297 6.31 -23.23 1.74
C LEU A 297 6.59 -24.17 0.58
N THR A 298 7.45 -25.19 0.78
CA THR A 298 7.75 -26.21 -0.23
C THR A 298 6.52 -27.02 -0.61
N ASP A 299 5.67 -27.39 0.36
CA ASP A 299 4.42 -28.12 0.10
C ASP A 299 3.45 -27.26 -0.73
N ILE A 300 3.33 -25.96 -0.43
CA ILE A 300 2.53 -25.00 -1.22
C ILE A 300 3.01 -24.98 -2.68
N PHE A 301 4.31 -24.84 -2.93
CA PHE A 301 4.84 -24.86 -4.30
C PHE A 301 4.64 -26.19 -5.00
N THR A 302 4.79 -27.31 -4.29
CA THR A 302 4.52 -28.64 -4.83
C THR A 302 3.05 -28.78 -5.27
N GLN A 303 2.12 -28.30 -4.48
CA GLN A 303 0.69 -28.33 -4.83
C GLN A 303 0.36 -27.40 -6.01
N LEU A 304 0.98 -26.21 -6.08
CA LEU A 304 0.82 -25.30 -7.21
C LEU A 304 1.33 -25.91 -8.52
N SER A 305 2.47 -26.61 -8.50
CA SER A 305 3.05 -27.23 -9.69
C SER A 305 2.20 -28.34 -10.30
N ILE A 306 1.37 -29.03 -9.51
CA ILE A 306 0.51 -30.14 -10.00
C ILE A 306 -0.54 -29.63 -11.01
N SER A 307 -1.04 -28.40 -10.82
CA SER A 307 -2.10 -27.82 -11.68
C SER A 307 -1.59 -26.83 -12.70
N GLU A 308 -0.30 -26.46 -12.64
CA GLU A 308 0.27 -25.33 -13.40
C GLU A 308 0.03 -25.44 -14.91
N ASP A 309 0.35 -26.57 -15.52
CA ASP A 309 0.18 -26.77 -16.96
C ASP A 309 -1.27 -26.61 -17.41
N LYS A 310 -2.23 -27.17 -16.63
CA LYS A 310 -3.65 -27.06 -16.92
C LYS A 310 -4.17 -25.63 -16.78
N ASP A 311 -3.72 -24.93 -15.73
CA ASP A 311 -4.15 -23.58 -15.43
C ASP A 311 -3.64 -22.58 -16.48
N ILE A 312 -2.39 -22.74 -16.95
CA ILE A 312 -1.80 -21.91 -18.01
C ILE A 312 -2.49 -22.14 -19.38
N TYR A 313 -2.95 -23.36 -19.66
CA TYR A 313 -3.67 -23.65 -20.90
C TYR A 313 -5.11 -23.11 -20.93
N ASN A 314 -5.71 -22.83 -19.77
CA ASN A 314 -7.10 -22.38 -19.66
C ASN A 314 -7.25 -20.86 -19.48
N ASP A 315 -6.17 -20.12 -19.27
CA ASP A 315 -6.10 -18.65 -19.24
C ASP A 315 -5.72 -18.07 -20.63
#